data_aeedb96b9b773f748773905b2af90f7d
#
_entry.id   aeedb96b9b773f748773905b2af90f7d
#
_cell.length_a   1.000
_cell.length_b   1.000
_cell.length_c   1.000
_cell.angle_alpha   90.00
_cell.angle_beta   90.00
_cell.angle_gamma   90.00
#
_symmetry.space_group_name_H-M   'P 1'
#
loop_
_entity.id
_entity.type
_entity.pdbx_description
1 polymer ?
#
loop_
_entity_poly.entity_id
_entity_poly.type
_entity_poly.pdbx_seq_one_letter_code
_entity_poly.pdbx_strand_id
1 'polypeptide(L)'
;MTDCSPAARLRRAAFVGALCAGLAVAATGCGADPDEGTNGVGKLPADQIESKAQAAVSGARSVHLSGTLISGGKSFTLDMRLGADGGSGEVKAPDDTTFQLLRVGEQLYLKAGAAFWGQSEAAGKLGDKFVKVPEGDPSYKKFRGFTDMHVLLEGLLGLDGTLTKGDYTKVGHTRAVQVTADEGKGGKLAVSLEGTPYPLLMERAGGAGRVVLAEWGKPVELTAPAQDQTVDYGSQLPTTKEQGADPAQPAPKGSGQGTAPKR
;
A
#
# COMPACT_ATOMS: atom_id res chain seq x y z
N MET A 1 -79.50 2.23 48.63
CA MET A 1 -79.82 3.05 49.79
C MET A 1 -78.83 4.21 49.81
N THR A 2 -79.39 5.29 49.42
CA THR A 2 -79.21 6.69 49.92
C THR A 2 -77.74 7.19 49.78
N ASP A 3 -77.46 8.05 48.91
CA ASP A 3 -78.01 9.43 48.68
C ASP A 3 -77.09 10.49 49.25
N CYS A 4 -76.97 11.51 48.48
CA CYS A 4 -76.66 12.92 48.69
C CYS A 4 -75.30 13.47 48.44
N SER A 5 -75.23 14.08 47.31
CA SER A 5 -74.60 15.40 47.06
C SER A 5 -75.26 16.51 47.96
N PRO A 6 -74.72 17.70 48.14
CA PRO A 6 -74.15 18.62 47.18
C PRO A 6 -73.20 19.73 47.71
N ALA A 7 -72.77 20.52 46.74
CA ALA A 7 -72.59 22.01 46.75
C ALA A 7 -71.24 22.60 47.23
N ALA A 8 -70.59 23.09 46.30
CA ALA A 8 -70.15 24.47 45.98
C ALA A 8 -69.65 25.36 47.13
N ARG A 9 -68.47 25.87 46.95
CA ARG A 9 -68.20 27.33 47.00
C ARG A 9 -66.86 27.75 46.44
N LEU A 10 -66.95 28.65 45.50
CA LEU A 10 -65.86 29.45 44.97
C LEU A 10 -65.08 30.17 46.09
N ARG A 11 -63.75 30.25 45.91
CA ARG A 11 -62.99 31.50 46.22
C ARG A 11 -61.65 31.51 45.52
N ARG A 12 -61.49 32.54 44.80
CA ARG A 12 -60.47 33.27 44.11
C ARG A 12 -59.05 33.26 44.76
N ALA A 13 -58.08 33.38 43.91
CA ALA A 13 -56.80 34.13 43.98
C ALA A 13 -55.62 33.26 44.40
N ALA A 14 -54.58 33.19 43.66
CA ALA A 14 -53.61 34.17 43.27
C ALA A 14 -52.53 33.57 42.38
N PHE A 15 -52.09 34.34 41.44
CA PHE A 15 -50.91 34.11 40.57
C PHE A 15 -49.63 33.86 41.39
N VAL A 16 -48.87 32.80 41.08
CA VAL A 16 -47.40 32.79 41.18
C VAL A 16 -46.90 32.06 39.97
N GLY A 17 -46.38 32.82 39.04
CA GLY A 17 -45.62 32.23 37.87
C GLY A 17 -44.34 31.63 38.33
N ALA A 18 -44.17 30.33 38.09
CA ALA A 18 -42.88 29.68 38.14
C ALA A 18 -42.37 29.53 36.71
N LEU A 19 -41.44 30.39 36.36
CA LEU A 19 -40.62 30.32 35.16
C LEU A 19 -39.76 29.04 35.25
N CYS A 20 -40.20 27.93 34.67
CA CYS A 20 -39.34 26.82 34.40
C CYS A 20 -38.46 27.18 33.19
N ALA A 21 -37.30 27.78 33.47
CA ALA A 21 -36.21 27.87 32.53
C ALA A 21 -35.76 26.45 32.23
N GLY A 22 -36.23 25.91 31.10
CA GLY A 22 -35.71 24.67 30.54
C GLY A 22 -34.26 24.88 30.16
N LEU A 23 -33.33 24.36 30.96
CA LEU A 23 -31.94 24.09 30.50
C LEU A 23 -32.05 23.06 29.39
N ALA A 24 -32.07 23.50 28.15
CA ALA A 24 -31.69 22.70 27.04
C ALA A 24 -30.17 22.41 27.18
N VAL A 25 -29.84 21.30 27.82
CA VAL A 25 -28.49 20.73 27.74
C VAL A 25 -28.34 20.32 26.29
N ALA A 26 -27.76 21.20 25.48
CA ALA A 26 -27.18 20.83 24.22
C ALA A 26 -26.09 19.83 24.56
N ALA A 27 -26.40 18.55 24.44
CA ALA A 27 -25.40 17.50 24.36
C ALA A 27 -24.60 17.78 23.10
N THR A 28 -23.62 18.69 23.20
CA THR A 28 -22.51 18.74 22.24
C THR A 28 -21.81 17.42 22.38
N GLY A 29 -22.17 16.46 21.52
CA GLY A 29 -21.40 15.25 21.34
C GLY A 29 -20.00 15.69 20.99
N CYS A 30 -19.08 15.65 21.93
CA CYS A 30 -17.64 15.67 21.68
C CYS A 30 -17.32 14.38 20.92
N GLY A 31 -17.62 14.36 19.62
CA GLY A 31 -16.90 13.47 18.72
C GLY A 31 -15.45 13.92 18.75
N ALA A 32 -14.57 13.07 19.27
CA ALA A 32 -13.15 13.36 19.25
C ALA A 32 -12.75 13.75 17.82
N ASP A 33 -12.09 14.89 17.67
CA ASP A 33 -11.56 15.32 16.36
C ASP A 33 -10.62 14.19 15.85
N PRO A 34 -10.92 13.55 14.70
CA PRO A 34 -10.07 12.48 14.16
C PRO A 34 -8.64 12.93 13.91
N ASP A 35 -8.40 14.23 13.83
CA ASP A 35 -7.07 14.82 13.68
C ASP A 35 -6.40 15.21 15.00
N GLU A 36 -7.06 15.00 16.15
CA GLU A 36 -6.45 15.29 17.44
C GLU A 36 -5.22 14.40 17.69
N GLY A 37 -4.09 15.03 18.01
CA GLY A 37 -2.82 14.33 18.24
C GLY A 37 -2.22 13.69 16.99
N THR A 38 -2.59 14.16 15.78
CA THR A 38 -2.02 13.71 14.52
C THR A 38 -0.91 14.63 14.01
N ASN A 39 -0.27 14.24 12.90
CA ASN A 39 0.70 15.08 12.19
C ASN A 39 0.03 16.19 11.34
N GLY A 40 -1.30 16.30 11.38
CA GLY A 40 -2.07 17.34 10.70
C GLY A 40 -2.31 17.10 9.21
N VAL A 41 -1.75 16.04 8.61
CA VAL A 41 -1.93 15.78 7.17
C VAL A 41 -3.38 15.49 6.82
N GLY A 42 -4.16 14.95 7.75
CA GLY A 42 -5.59 14.68 7.55
C GLY A 42 -6.44 15.94 7.33
N LYS A 43 -5.95 17.12 7.70
CA LYS A 43 -6.65 18.41 7.49
C LYS A 43 -6.42 18.99 6.10
N LEU A 44 -5.52 18.43 5.32
CA LEU A 44 -5.14 18.94 4.01
C LEU A 44 -6.10 18.45 2.90
N PRO A 45 -6.15 19.16 1.76
CA PRO A 45 -6.76 18.65 0.54
C PRO A 45 -6.05 17.40 0.02
N ALA A 46 -6.74 16.60 -0.80
CA ALA A 46 -6.25 15.30 -1.28
C ALA A 46 -4.91 15.36 -2.01
N ASP A 47 -4.75 16.35 -2.89
CA ASP A 47 -3.52 16.61 -3.64
C ASP A 47 -2.31 16.92 -2.74
N GLN A 48 -2.56 17.67 -1.66
CA GLN A 48 -1.53 17.98 -0.68
C GLN A 48 -1.19 16.77 0.20
N ILE A 49 -2.17 15.93 0.55
CA ILE A 49 -1.93 14.68 1.28
C ILE A 49 -1.03 13.77 0.43
N GLU A 50 -1.36 13.58 -0.85
CA GLU A 50 -0.56 12.77 -1.77
C GLU A 50 0.85 13.34 -1.91
N SER A 51 0.99 14.64 -2.18
CA SER A 51 2.30 15.31 -2.30
C SER A 51 3.17 15.16 -1.05
N LYS A 52 2.57 15.24 0.15
CA LYS A 52 3.28 15.02 1.42
C LYS A 52 3.73 13.57 1.57
N ALA A 53 2.90 12.62 1.16
CA ALA A 53 3.24 11.20 1.17
C ALA A 53 4.40 10.90 0.19
N GLN A 54 4.36 11.44 -1.02
CA GLN A 54 5.43 11.30 -2.01
C GLN A 54 6.75 11.92 -1.52
N ALA A 55 6.69 13.10 -0.92
CA ALA A 55 7.87 13.73 -0.32
C ALA A 55 8.45 12.90 0.84
N ALA A 56 7.60 12.28 1.66
CA ALA A 56 8.02 11.38 2.72
C ALA A 56 8.74 10.15 2.16
N VAL A 57 8.21 9.54 1.10
CA VAL A 57 8.81 8.40 0.39
C VAL A 57 10.18 8.76 -0.19
N SER A 58 10.30 9.93 -0.83
CA SER A 58 11.57 10.39 -1.41
C SER A 58 12.68 10.58 -0.37
N GLY A 59 12.30 10.90 0.87
CA GLY A 59 13.23 11.04 2.00
C GLY A 59 13.45 9.75 2.80
N ALA A 60 12.75 8.66 2.46
CA ALA A 60 12.83 7.41 3.20
C ALA A 60 14.14 6.66 2.89
N ARG A 61 14.67 6.00 3.91
CA ARG A 61 15.89 5.17 3.77
C ARG A 61 15.60 3.71 3.55
N SER A 62 14.42 3.27 3.92
CA SER A 62 14.02 1.87 3.83
C SER A 62 12.52 1.69 3.99
N VAL A 63 12.01 0.55 3.54
CA VAL A 63 10.62 0.12 3.68
C VAL A 63 10.53 -1.39 3.64
N HIS A 64 9.57 -1.94 4.37
CA HIS A 64 9.07 -3.31 4.17
C HIS A 64 7.77 -3.24 3.38
N LEU A 65 7.76 -3.87 2.22
CA LEU A 65 6.66 -3.91 1.28
C LEU A 65 6.14 -5.34 1.20
N SER A 66 4.83 -5.53 1.38
CA SER A 66 4.20 -6.84 1.23
C SER A 66 2.84 -6.74 0.57
N GLY A 67 2.50 -7.70 -0.29
CA GLY A 67 1.20 -7.70 -0.95
C GLY A 67 1.20 -8.36 -2.31
N THR A 68 0.17 -8.05 -3.09
CA THR A 68 -0.03 -8.64 -4.42
C THR A 68 -0.04 -7.55 -5.48
N LEU A 69 0.63 -7.81 -6.59
CA LEU A 69 0.67 -6.98 -7.78
C LEU A 69 0.20 -7.76 -9.00
N ILE A 70 -0.56 -7.10 -9.86
CA ILE A 70 -0.91 -7.62 -11.18
C ILE A 70 -0.11 -6.85 -12.22
N SER A 71 0.68 -7.56 -13.00
CA SER A 71 1.50 -7.01 -14.08
C SER A 71 1.42 -7.93 -15.30
N GLY A 72 1.11 -7.36 -16.47
CA GLY A 72 0.90 -8.14 -17.68
C GLY A 72 -0.21 -9.20 -17.56
N GLY A 73 -1.26 -8.95 -16.77
CA GLY A 73 -2.36 -9.89 -16.50
C GLY A 73 -1.97 -11.06 -15.57
N LYS A 74 -0.79 -11.01 -14.96
CA LYS A 74 -0.27 -12.05 -14.06
C LYS A 74 -0.18 -11.51 -12.63
N SER A 75 -0.53 -12.32 -11.63
CA SER A 75 -0.50 -11.96 -10.22
C SER A 75 0.82 -12.41 -9.58
N PHE A 76 1.48 -11.49 -8.88
CA PHE A 76 2.71 -11.73 -8.13
C PHE A 76 2.48 -11.36 -6.67
N THR A 77 2.90 -12.21 -5.74
CA THR A 77 2.94 -11.87 -4.32
C THR A 77 4.37 -11.48 -3.95
N LEU A 78 4.51 -10.38 -3.25
CA LEU A 78 5.79 -9.80 -2.85
C LEU A 78 5.89 -9.71 -1.33
N ASP A 79 7.07 -10.00 -0.81
CA ASP A 79 7.49 -9.65 0.55
C ASP A 79 8.94 -9.18 0.48
N MET A 80 9.15 -7.85 0.48
CA MET A 80 10.43 -7.23 0.18
C MET A 80 10.84 -6.23 1.26
N ARG A 81 12.06 -6.32 1.74
CA ARG A 81 12.72 -5.29 2.54
C ARG A 81 13.71 -4.54 1.69
N LEU A 82 13.44 -3.26 1.51
CA LEU A 82 14.16 -2.40 0.58
C LEU A 82 14.88 -1.30 1.34
N GLY A 83 16.11 -1.03 0.95
CA GLY A 83 16.94 0.05 1.46
C GLY A 83 17.57 0.84 0.31
N ALA A 84 18.37 1.86 0.66
CA ALA A 84 19.04 2.71 -0.33
C ALA A 84 20.02 1.92 -1.21
N ASP A 85 20.75 0.98 -0.63
CA ASP A 85 21.82 0.24 -1.30
C ASP A 85 21.40 -1.12 -1.84
N GLY A 86 20.09 -1.43 -1.80
CA GLY A 86 19.61 -2.72 -2.26
C GLY A 86 18.34 -3.17 -1.57
N GLY A 87 18.06 -4.46 -1.67
CA GLY A 87 16.89 -5.06 -1.06
C GLY A 87 16.98 -6.57 -1.03
N SER A 88 16.17 -7.16 -0.18
CA SER A 88 16.02 -8.61 -0.09
C SER A 88 14.57 -8.98 0.10
N GLY A 89 14.18 -10.14 -0.37
CA GLY A 89 12.84 -10.64 -0.14
C GLY A 89 12.45 -11.76 -1.09
N GLU A 90 11.17 -12.08 -1.06
CA GLU A 90 10.58 -13.18 -1.78
C GLU A 90 9.53 -12.69 -2.78
N VAL A 91 9.53 -13.31 -3.93
CA VAL A 91 8.53 -13.10 -4.97
C VAL A 91 7.92 -14.45 -5.32
N LYS A 92 6.59 -14.54 -5.20
CA LYS A 92 5.82 -15.67 -5.66
C LYS A 92 5.17 -15.34 -7.00
N ALA A 93 5.51 -16.11 -8.02
CA ALA A 93 5.00 -15.94 -9.38
C ALA A 93 3.61 -16.60 -9.55
N PRO A 94 2.90 -16.32 -10.67
CA PRO A 94 1.56 -16.85 -10.94
C PRO A 94 1.46 -18.36 -11.06
N ASP A 95 2.55 -19.03 -11.35
CA ASP A 95 2.67 -20.49 -11.45
C ASP A 95 3.06 -21.15 -10.12
N ASP A 96 2.86 -20.44 -9.01
CA ASP A 96 3.27 -20.81 -7.65
C ASP A 96 4.79 -20.97 -7.45
N THR A 97 5.59 -20.66 -8.45
CA THR A 97 7.06 -20.64 -8.30
C THR A 97 7.45 -19.48 -7.39
N THR A 98 8.21 -19.81 -6.36
CA THR A 98 8.76 -18.82 -5.43
C THR A 98 10.26 -18.67 -5.65
N PHE A 99 10.72 -17.44 -5.65
CA PHE A 99 12.15 -17.13 -5.71
C PHE A 99 12.52 -16.00 -4.76
N GLN A 100 13.73 -16.03 -4.25
CA GLN A 100 14.30 -15.00 -3.39
C GLN A 100 15.24 -14.12 -4.21
N LEU A 101 15.14 -12.83 -3.95
CA LEU A 101 16.03 -11.81 -4.50
C LEU A 101 16.85 -11.20 -3.37
N LEU A 102 18.11 -10.94 -3.65
CA LEU A 102 19.00 -10.19 -2.78
C LEU A 102 19.88 -9.29 -3.65
N ARG A 103 19.82 -7.99 -3.41
CA ARG A 103 20.75 -7.02 -4.01
C ARG A 103 21.55 -6.32 -2.92
N VAL A 104 22.85 -6.29 -3.10
CA VAL A 104 23.82 -5.60 -2.24
C VAL A 104 24.65 -4.70 -3.13
N GLY A 105 24.40 -3.40 -3.13
CA GLY A 105 24.95 -2.47 -4.12
C GLY A 105 24.49 -2.85 -5.53
N GLU A 106 25.44 -3.09 -6.43
CA GLU A 106 25.17 -3.53 -7.80
C GLU A 106 25.13 -5.06 -7.94
N GLN A 107 25.48 -5.81 -6.90
CA GLN A 107 25.46 -7.27 -6.95
C GLN A 107 24.04 -7.80 -6.69
N LEU A 108 23.49 -8.47 -7.68
CA LEU A 108 22.17 -9.08 -7.62
C LEU A 108 22.28 -10.60 -7.58
N TYR A 109 21.55 -11.21 -6.68
CA TYR A 109 21.51 -12.65 -6.47
C TYR A 109 20.06 -13.13 -6.53
N LEU A 110 19.89 -14.29 -7.15
CA LEU A 110 18.62 -14.99 -7.29
C LEU A 110 18.75 -16.39 -6.71
N LYS A 111 17.84 -16.76 -5.79
CA LYS A 111 17.71 -18.12 -5.31
C LYS A 111 16.32 -18.64 -5.60
N ALA A 112 16.22 -19.77 -6.26
CA ALA A 112 14.96 -20.39 -6.64
C ALA A 112 15.05 -21.90 -6.63
N GLY A 113 13.94 -22.58 -6.42
CA GLY A 113 13.87 -24.03 -6.52
C GLY A 113 14.17 -24.55 -7.93
N ALA A 114 14.45 -25.84 -8.05
CA ALA A 114 14.81 -26.48 -9.32
C ALA A 114 13.76 -26.24 -10.44
N ALA A 115 12.48 -26.18 -10.08
CA ALA A 115 11.40 -25.93 -11.04
C ALA A 115 11.50 -24.58 -11.76
N PHE A 116 12.10 -23.57 -11.11
CA PHE A 116 12.35 -22.27 -11.71
C PHE A 116 13.37 -22.34 -12.85
N TRP A 117 14.40 -23.17 -12.68
CA TRP A 117 15.51 -23.32 -13.63
C TRP A 117 15.19 -24.26 -14.81
N GLY A 118 13.97 -24.78 -14.87
CA GLY A 118 13.55 -25.70 -15.91
C GLY A 118 14.11 -27.13 -15.73
N GLN A 119 14.14 -27.90 -16.83
CA GLN A 119 14.65 -29.29 -16.81
C GLN A 119 16.12 -29.39 -17.24
N SER A 120 16.92 -28.38 -16.96
CA SER A 120 18.34 -28.40 -17.28
C SER A 120 19.14 -29.24 -16.25
N GLU A 121 20.26 -29.85 -16.64
CA GLU A 121 21.18 -30.52 -15.69
C GLU A 121 21.65 -29.54 -14.58
N ALA A 122 21.65 -28.25 -14.86
CA ALA A 122 21.97 -27.19 -13.90
C ALA A 122 20.93 -27.05 -12.80
N ALA A 123 19.64 -27.36 -13.07
CA ALA A 123 18.55 -27.12 -12.13
C ALA A 123 18.76 -27.77 -10.76
N GLY A 124 19.25 -29.01 -10.74
CA GLY A 124 19.53 -29.72 -9.48
C GLY A 124 20.72 -29.12 -8.70
N LYS A 125 21.64 -28.45 -9.38
CA LYS A 125 22.82 -27.82 -8.75
C LYS A 125 22.52 -26.42 -8.24
N LEU A 126 21.47 -25.78 -8.76
CA LEU A 126 21.10 -24.38 -8.47
C LEU A 126 20.00 -24.24 -7.41
N GLY A 127 19.20 -25.28 -7.19
CA GLY A 127 17.97 -25.20 -6.40
C GLY A 127 18.12 -24.69 -4.98
N ASP A 128 19.31 -24.83 -4.37
CA ASP A 128 19.60 -24.42 -3.00
C ASP A 128 20.65 -23.31 -2.91
N LYS A 129 21.08 -22.77 -4.04
CA LYS A 129 22.16 -21.77 -4.09
C LYS A 129 21.67 -20.43 -4.60
N PHE A 130 22.37 -19.39 -4.18
CA PHE A 130 22.24 -18.08 -4.80
C PHE A 130 22.99 -18.07 -6.12
N VAL A 131 22.30 -17.70 -7.18
CA VAL A 131 22.90 -17.51 -8.50
C VAL A 131 23.14 -16.02 -8.68
N LYS A 132 24.38 -15.63 -8.93
CA LYS A 132 24.71 -14.24 -9.25
C LYS A 132 24.12 -13.90 -10.61
N VAL A 133 23.31 -12.83 -10.67
CA VAL A 133 22.70 -12.35 -11.91
C VAL A 133 23.66 -11.37 -12.58
N PRO A 134 24.18 -11.66 -13.77
CA PRO A 134 25.07 -10.76 -14.48
C PRO A 134 24.34 -9.50 -14.92
N GLU A 135 25.00 -8.33 -14.87
CA GLU A 135 24.40 -7.05 -15.31
C GLU A 135 24.00 -7.06 -16.79
N GLY A 136 24.71 -7.83 -17.62
CA GLY A 136 24.40 -8.02 -19.04
C GLY A 136 23.24 -8.97 -19.33
N ASP A 137 22.71 -9.68 -18.33
CA ASP A 137 21.58 -10.58 -18.51
C ASP A 137 20.27 -9.77 -18.69
N PRO A 138 19.42 -10.12 -19.66
CA PRO A 138 18.13 -9.44 -19.85
C PRO A 138 17.23 -9.41 -18.61
N SER A 139 17.36 -10.41 -17.73
CA SER A 139 16.59 -10.52 -16.48
C SER A 139 17.09 -9.56 -15.38
N TYR A 140 18.33 -9.05 -15.49
CA TYR A 140 18.92 -8.19 -14.46
C TYR A 140 18.06 -6.96 -14.18
N LYS A 141 17.63 -6.24 -15.20
CA LYS A 141 16.79 -5.04 -15.06
C LYS A 141 15.45 -5.36 -14.38
N LYS A 142 14.84 -6.50 -14.74
CA LYS A 142 13.57 -6.94 -14.15
C LYS A 142 13.72 -7.22 -12.67
N PHE A 143 14.73 -8.01 -12.27
CA PHE A 143 14.96 -8.34 -10.87
C PHE A 143 15.46 -7.16 -10.06
N ARG A 144 16.27 -6.27 -10.67
CA ARG A 144 16.67 -5.02 -10.04
C ARG A 144 15.47 -4.15 -9.69
N GLY A 145 14.46 -4.06 -10.57
CA GLY A 145 13.23 -3.31 -10.31
C GLY A 145 12.49 -3.73 -9.05
N PHE A 146 12.57 -5.00 -8.64
CA PHE A 146 12.00 -5.46 -7.36
C PHE A 146 12.85 -5.11 -6.13
N THR A 147 14.12 -4.85 -6.29
CA THR A 147 15.09 -4.62 -5.21
C THR A 147 15.57 -3.17 -5.13
N ASP A 148 15.10 -2.32 -6.02
CA ASP A 148 15.35 -0.88 -6.00
C ASP A 148 14.12 -0.16 -5.41
N MET A 149 14.30 0.40 -4.22
CA MET A 149 13.20 1.01 -3.46
C MET A 149 12.53 2.15 -4.24
N HIS A 150 13.32 3.04 -4.84
CA HIS A 150 12.77 4.21 -5.52
C HIS A 150 12.05 3.81 -6.81
N VAL A 151 12.66 2.95 -7.62
CA VAL A 151 12.06 2.44 -8.87
C VAL A 151 10.75 1.72 -8.58
N LEU A 152 10.74 0.84 -7.57
CA LEU A 152 9.54 0.08 -7.21
C LEU A 152 8.43 0.98 -6.68
N LEU A 153 8.75 1.90 -5.76
CA LEU A 153 7.74 2.78 -5.17
C LEU A 153 7.21 3.82 -6.15
N GLU A 154 8.04 4.36 -7.04
CA GLU A 154 7.61 5.26 -8.12
C GLU A 154 6.57 4.57 -9.02
N GLY A 155 6.81 3.32 -9.39
CA GLY A 155 5.88 2.53 -10.18
C GLY A 155 4.60 2.10 -9.45
N LEU A 156 4.61 2.09 -8.10
CA LEU A 156 3.50 1.58 -7.29
C LEU A 156 2.57 2.67 -6.77
N LEU A 157 3.09 3.83 -6.38
CA LEU A 157 2.35 4.81 -5.57
C LEU A 157 1.60 5.86 -6.40
N GLY A 158 1.57 5.74 -7.71
CA GLY A 158 0.81 6.64 -8.59
C GLY A 158 -0.70 6.44 -8.43
N LEU A 159 -1.42 7.55 -8.28
CA LEU A 159 -2.88 7.61 -8.36
C LEU A 159 -3.28 8.23 -9.71
N ASP A 160 -4.25 7.62 -10.39
CA ASP A 160 -4.68 8.06 -11.72
C ASP A 160 -6.06 8.74 -11.66
N GLY A 161 -6.11 10.04 -12.00
CA GLY A 161 -7.37 10.79 -12.11
C GLY A 161 -7.59 11.84 -11.04
N THR A 162 -8.84 12.22 -10.81
CA THR A 162 -9.21 13.28 -9.87
C THR A 162 -9.13 12.78 -8.42
N LEU A 163 -8.32 13.46 -7.61
CA LEU A 163 -8.12 13.09 -6.23
C LEU A 163 -9.23 13.60 -5.32
N THR A 164 -9.68 12.74 -4.44
CA THR A 164 -10.66 13.05 -3.40
C THR A 164 -10.15 12.53 -2.05
N LYS A 165 -10.26 13.36 -1.01
CA LYS A 165 -10.01 12.91 0.35
C LYS A 165 -11.12 11.96 0.79
N GLY A 166 -10.75 10.76 1.18
CA GLY A 166 -11.64 9.75 1.73
C GLY A 166 -11.70 9.76 3.26
N ASP A 167 -12.11 8.65 3.81
CA ASP A 167 -12.35 8.49 5.24
C ASP A 167 -11.05 8.32 6.04
N TYR A 168 -11.16 8.57 7.33
CA TYR A 168 -10.16 8.15 8.30
C TYR A 168 -10.25 6.66 8.52
N THR A 169 -9.12 5.99 8.55
CA THR A 169 -9.01 4.54 8.65
C THR A 169 -7.83 4.13 9.54
N LYS A 170 -7.60 2.83 9.62
CA LYS A 170 -6.40 2.26 10.24
C LYS A 170 -5.77 1.23 9.30
N VAL A 171 -4.44 1.24 9.25
CA VAL A 171 -3.65 0.18 8.64
C VAL A 171 -2.83 -0.47 9.75
N GLY A 172 -3.16 -1.70 10.09
CA GLY A 172 -2.69 -2.30 11.35
C GLY A 172 -3.15 -1.48 12.56
N HIS A 173 -2.21 -0.97 13.33
CA HIS A 173 -2.49 -0.13 14.51
C HIS A 173 -2.37 1.37 14.24
N THR A 174 -1.87 1.79 13.08
CA THR A 174 -1.59 3.18 12.73
C THR A 174 -2.82 3.85 12.15
N ARG A 175 -3.19 5.03 12.67
CA ARG A 175 -4.23 5.88 12.10
C ARG A 175 -3.79 6.43 10.75
N ALA A 176 -4.70 6.47 9.80
CA ALA A 176 -4.44 6.92 8.44
C ALA A 176 -5.63 7.72 7.88
N VAL A 177 -5.37 8.55 6.89
CA VAL A 177 -6.37 9.15 6.02
C VAL A 177 -6.27 8.54 4.63
N GLN A 178 -7.41 8.29 3.99
CA GLN A 178 -7.44 7.80 2.62
C GLN A 178 -7.45 8.95 1.61
N VAL A 179 -6.75 8.73 0.50
CA VAL A 179 -6.88 9.50 -0.74
C VAL A 179 -7.33 8.53 -1.83
N THR A 180 -8.36 8.87 -2.55
CA THR A 180 -8.89 8.06 -3.66
C THR A 180 -8.81 8.84 -4.96
N ALA A 181 -8.56 8.17 -6.06
CA ALA A 181 -8.62 8.75 -7.40
C ALA A 181 -9.79 8.14 -8.16
N ASP A 182 -10.56 9.00 -8.87
CA ASP A 182 -11.73 8.61 -9.68
C ASP A 182 -12.65 7.61 -8.96
N GLU A 183 -13.10 7.98 -7.75
CA GLU A 183 -13.96 7.15 -6.90
C GLU A 183 -13.36 5.76 -6.55
N GLY A 184 -12.03 5.67 -6.58
CA GLY A 184 -11.26 4.45 -6.31
C GLY A 184 -10.90 3.64 -7.54
N LYS A 185 -11.37 3.97 -8.74
CA LYS A 185 -10.96 3.33 -10.00
C LYS A 185 -9.52 3.67 -10.36
N GLY A 186 -9.09 4.88 -10.03
CA GLY A 186 -7.73 5.37 -10.21
C GLY A 186 -6.77 5.00 -9.08
N GLY A 187 -7.22 4.17 -8.13
CA GLY A 187 -6.44 3.71 -6.98
C GLY A 187 -6.83 4.38 -5.66
N LYS A 188 -6.28 3.84 -4.58
CA LYS A 188 -6.46 4.35 -3.21
C LYS A 188 -5.15 4.31 -2.45
N LEU A 189 -4.87 5.35 -1.71
CA LEU A 189 -3.69 5.49 -0.86
C LEU A 189 -4.11 5.78 0.58
N ALA A 190 -3.64 5.00 1.55
CA ALA A 190 -3.79 5.32 2.95
C ALA A 190 -2.48 5.93 3.47
N VAL A 191 -2.55 7.15 4.00
CA VAL A 191 -1.40 7.93 4.47
C VAL A 191 -1.45 8.05 5.99
N SER A 192 -0.33 7.79 6.65
CA SER A 192 -0.19 7.85 8.10
C SER A 192 -0.55 9.23 8.66
N LEU A 193 -1.33 9.23 9.72
CA LEU A 193 -1.62 10.40 10.56
C LEU A 193 -0.64 10.53 11.73
N GLU A 194 0.33 9.62 11.84
CA GLU A 194 1.27 9.54 12.95
C GLU A 194 2.71 9.70 12.45
N GLY A 195 3.46 10.60 13.06
CA GLY A 195 4.85 10.88 12.68
C GLY A 195 4.97 11.40 11.25
N THR A 196 5.90 10.85 10.49
CA THR A 196 6.06 11.18 9.07
C THR A 196 4.88 10.63 8.26
N PRO A 197 4.27 11.42 7.34
CA PRO A 197 3.08 10.99 6.59
C PRO A 197 3.41 9.96 5.50
N TYR A 198 3.94 8.82 5.92
CA TYR A 198 4.24 7.73 5.00
C TYR A 198 2.97 7.08 4.44
N PRO A 199 2.97 6.64 3.18
CA PRO A 199 1.97 5.71 2.68
C PRO A 199 2.06 4.38 3.44
N LEU A 200 0.91 3.85 3.86
CA LEU A 200 0.82 2.58 4.60
C LEU A 200 0.16 1.48 3.80
N LEU A 201 -0.70 1.85 2.87
CA LEU A 201 -1.44 0.93 2.01
C LEU A 201 -1.68 1.59 0.67
N MET A 202 -1.41 0.86 -0.40
CA MET A 202 -1.77 1.23 -1.77
C MET A 202 -2.66 0.16 -2.40
N GLU A 203 -3.80 0.56 -2.93
CA GLU A 203 -4.62 -0.21 -3.85
C GLU A 203 -4.49 0.42 -5.23
N ARG A 204 -3.94 -0.32 -6.17
CA ARG A 204 -3.63 0.20 -7.51
C ARG A 204 -4.87 0.35 -8.37
N ALA A 205 -4.82 1.29 -9.30
CA ALA A 205 -5.84 1.52 -10.31
C ALA A 205 -6.27 0.23 -11.02
N GLY A 206 -7.56 0.10 -11.32
CA GLY A 206 -8.10 -1.05 -12.05
C GLY A 206 -7.98 -2.39 -11.30
N GLY A 207 -7.77 -2.38 -10.01
CA GLY A 207 -7.57 -3.60 -9.23
C GLY A 207 -6.22 -4.28 -9.49
N ALA A 208 -5.23 -3.54 -9.99
CA ALA A 208 -3.90 -4.07 -10.36
C ALA A 208 -3.01 -4.42 -9.16
N GLY A 209 -3.60 -4.59 -7.99
CA GLY A 209 -2.93 -5.09 -6.79
C GLY A 209 -3.15 -4.24 -5.56
N ARG A 210 -2.74 -4.81 -4.43
CA ARG A 210 -2.78 -4.20 -3.10
C ARG A 210 -1.49 -4.47 -2.37
N VAL A 211 -0.87 -3.42 -1.85
CA VAL A 211 0.43 -3.47 -1.19
C VAL A 211 0.38 -2.73 0.13
N VAL A 212 0.85 -3.36 1.18
CA VAL A 212 1.10 -2.78 2.50
C VAL A 212 2.55 -2.32 2.57
N LEU A 213 2.76 -1.12 3.12
CA LEU A 213 4.07 -0.51 3.31
C LEU A 213 4.25 -0.26 4.82
N ALA A 214 5.26 -0.86 5.37
CA ALA A 214 5.51 -0.84 6.80
C ALA A 214 7.00 -0.64 7.10
N GLU A 215 7.34 -0.55 8.38
CA GLU A 215 8.73 -0.51 8.86
C GLU A 215 9.59 0.56 8.21
N TRP A 216 8.98 1.69 7.83
CA TRP A 216 9.68 2.82 7.24
C TRP A 216 10.87 3.28 8.10
N GLY A 217 12.02 3.46 7.45
CA GLY A 217 13.24 3.94 8.09
C GLY A 217 13.96 2.92 8.99
N LYS A 218 13.45 1.69 9.17
CA LYS A 218 14.15 0.64 9.90
C LYS A 218 15.36 0.16 9.11
N PRO A 219 16.52 -0.06 9.75
CA PRO A 219 17.70 -0.58 9.06
C PRO A 219 17.38 -1.89 8.32
N VAL A 220 17.86 -2.00 7.08
CA VAL A 220 17.82 -3.23 6.29
C VAL A 220 19.24 -3.78 6.21
N GLU A 221 19.44 -4.95 6.80
CA GLU A 221 20.73 -5.63 6.75
C GLU A 221 20.84 -6.43 5.45
N LEU A 222 21.80 -6.06 4.62
CA LEU A 222 22.07 -6.71 3.34
C LEU A 222 23.49 -7.26 3.36
N THR A 223 23.61 -8.58 3.36
CA THR A 223 24.90 -9.26 3.34
C THR A 223 24.95 -10.18 2.13
N ALA A 224 26.01 -10.04 1.34
CA ALA A 224 26.24 -10.95 0.19
C ALA A 224 26.34 -12.40 0.68
N PRO A 225 25.80 -13.36 -0.06
CA PRO A 225 25.89 -14.77 0.31
C PRO A 225 27.35 -15.25 0.28
N ALA A 226 27.68 -16.23 1.11
CA ALA A 226 29.00 -16.84 1.11
C ALA A 226 29.34 -17.49 -0.24
N GLN A 227 30.63 -17.58 -0.58
CA GLN A 227 31.10 -18.11 -1.88
C GLN A 227 30.65 -19.56 -2.11
N ASP A 228 30.64 -20.37 -1.08
CA ASP A 228 30.18 -21.79 -1.15
C ASP A 228 28.68 -21.92 -1.36
N GLN A 229 27.90 -20.84 -1.06
CA GLN A 229 26.47 -20.75 -1.30
C GLN A 229 26.11 -20.01 -2.59
N THR A 230 27.10 -19.55 -3.35
CA THR A 230 26.91 -18.75 -4.55
C THR A 230 27.43 -19.50 -5.78
N VAL A 231 26.69 -19.37 -6.88
CA VAL A 231 27.10 -19.84 -8.20
C VAL A 231 27.17 -18.64 -9.13
N ASP A 232 28.32 -18.49 -9.81
CA ASP A 232 28.51 -17.52 -10.89
C ASP A 232 28.43 -18.26 -12.22
N TYR A 233 27.43 -17.94 -13.03
CA TYR A 233 27.20 -18.57 -14.34
C TYR A 233 27.87 -17.83 -15.51
N GLY A 234 28.65 -16.80 -15.22
CA GLY A 234 29.29 -15.98 -16.23
C GLY A 234 28.39 -14.89 -16.80
N SER A 235 28.24 -14.78 -18.11
CA SER A 235 27.60 -13.63 -18.76
C SER A 235 26.06 -13.71 -18.88
N GLN A 236 25.48 -14.90 -18.72
CA GLN A 236 24.02 -15.09 -18.81
C GLN A 236 23.54 -16.16 -17.84
N LEU A 237 22.34 -16.01 -17.33
CA LEU A 237 21.66 -17.02 -16.53
C LEU A 237 21.31 -18.26 -17.39
N PRO A 238 21.26 -19.47 -16.79
CA PRO A 238 20.63 -20.61 -17.46
C PRO A 238 19.19 -20.23 -17.82
N THR A 239 18.68 -20.78 -18.93
CA THR A 239 17.35 -20.44 -19.47
C THR A 239 16.29 -20.52 -18.37
N THR A 240 15.79 -19.37 -17.96
CA THR A 240 14.63 -19.27 -17.07
C THR A 240 13.37 -19.30 -17.91
N LYS A 241 12.28 -19.93 -17.42
CA LYS A 241 10.98 -19.76 -18.04
C LYS A 241 10.69 -18.27 -18.08
N GLU A 242 10.28 -17.74 -19.23
CA GLU A 242 9.92 -16.33 -19.40
C GLU A 242 8.93 -15.89 -18.32
N GLN A 243 9.43 -15.20 -17.32
CA GLN A 243 8.60 -14.56 -16.31
C GLN A 243 8.35 -13.13 -16.76
N GLY A 244 7.31 -12.99 -17.58
CA GLY A 244 6.92 -11.69 -18.10
C GLY A 244 6.20 -10.87 -17.05
N ALA A 245 6.92 -10.06 -16.29
CA ALA A 245 6.35 -8.87 -15.65
C ALA A 245 7.47 -7.90 -15.28
N ASP A 246 7.32 -6.67 -15.71
CA ASP A 246 8.08 -5.53 -15.20
C ASP A 246 7.24 -4.90 -14.08
N PRO A 247 7.66 -4.96 -12.80
CA PRO A 247 6.89 -4.40 -11.69
C PRO A 247 6.80 -2.88 -11.73
N ALA A 248 7.71 -2.23 -12.45
CA ALA A 248 7.77 -0.78 -12.59
C ALA A 248 6.88 -0.25 -13.71
N GLN A 249 6.27 -1.13 -14.52
CA GLN A 249 5.45 -0.66 -15.63
C GLN A 249 4.07 -0.21 -15.13
N PRO A 250 3.68 1.07 -15.32
CA PRO A 250 2.33 1.54 -15.00
C PRO A 250 1.30 0.74 -15.80
N ALA A 251 0.13 0.50 -15.21
CA ALA A 251 -0.97 -0.15 -15.89
C ALA A 251 -1.25 0.59 -17.22
N PRO A 252 -1.51 -0.11 -18.33
CA PRO A 252 -1.78 0.53 -19.60
C PRO A 252 -2.98 1.46 -19.45
N LYS A 253 -2.77 2.75 -19.75
CA LYS A 253 -3.86 3.72 -19.82
C LYS A 253 -4.89 3.18 -20.79
N GLY A 254 -6.10 2.93 -20.29
CA GLY A 254 -7.21 2.44 -21.11
C GLY A 254 -7.41 3.38 -22.29
N SER A 255 -7.04 2.96 -23.48
CA SER A 255 -7.36 3.65 -24.72
C SER A 255 -8.87 3.52 -24.93
N GLY A 256 -9.59 4.56 -24.52
CA GLY A 256 -10.98 4.74 -24.88
C GLY A 256 -11.10 4.86 -26.39
N GLN A 257 -11.32 3.75 -27.08
CA GLN A 257 -11.75 3.76 -28.46
C GLN A 257 -13.20 4.24 -28.51
N GLY A 258 -13.33 5.54 -28.69
CA GLY A 258 -14.58 6.15 -29.13
C GLY A 258 -14.92 5.66 -30.54
N THR A 259 -15.83 4.72 -30.65
CA THR A 259 -16.50 4.38 -31.91
C THR A 259 -17.42 5.54 -32.29
N ALA A 260 -17.00 6.35 -33.23
CA ALA A 260 -17.86 7.33 -33.88
C ALA A 260 -18.93 6.61 -34.70
N PRO A 261 -20.21 7.03 -34.67
CA PRO A 261 -21.25 6.46 -35.53
C PRO A 261 -21.07 6.95 -36.98
N LYS A 262 -20.96 6.03 -37.90
CA LYS A 262 -21.10 6.34 -39.35
C LYS A 262 -22.55 6.67 -39.65
N ARG A 263 -22.73 7.81 -40.28
CA ARG A 263 -23.96 8.15 -41.05
C ARG A 263 -23.95 7.44 -42.37
#